data_d5efeee136d08009dc212f1cf873a918
#
_entry.id   d5efeee136d08009dc212f1cf873a918
#
_cell.length_a   1.000
_cell.length_b   1.000
_cell.length_c   1.000
_cell.angle_alpha   90.00
_cell.angle_beta   90.00
_cell.angle_gamma   90.00
#
_symmetry.space_group_name_H-M   'P 1'
#
loop_
_entity.id
_entity.type
_entity.pdbx_description
1 polymer ?
#
loop_
_entity_poly.entity_id
_entity_poly.type
_entity_poly.pdbx_seq_one_letter_code
_entity_poly.pdbx_strand_id
1 'polypeptide(L)'
;MRDKLFNDDIDIADFRFDDSVVKVFDDMVKRSVPGYESMIQMVGLVARMHGKDNTNYYDLGSSTGAITLAIALNNNHKNNQFIAIDNSPEMVNACQKNLSSKIKNLKVICSDVNDIEI
;
A
#
# COMPACT_ATOMS: atom_id res chain seq x y z
N MET A 1 -19.94 7.99 -5.74
CA MET A 1 -19.88 8.08 -4.52
C MET A 1 -18.65 8.50 -3.85
N ARG A 2 -17.74 9.13 -4.47
CA ARG A 2 -16.45 9.49 -3.94
C ARG A 2 -16.50 10.38 -2.70
N ASP A 3 -17.52 11.14 -2.51
CA ASP A 3 -17.57 12.11 -1.41
C ASP A 3 -18.38 11.67 -0.20
N LYS A 4 -18.60 10.36 -0.06
CA LYS A 4 -19.33 9.86 1.07
C LYS A 4 -18.74 10.24 2.41
N LEU A 5 -17.44 10.35 2.51
CA LEU A 5 -16.77 10.73 3.74
C LEU A 5 -17.20 12.09 4.25
N PHE A 6 -17.47 13.02 3.34
CA PHE A 6 -17.86 14.38 3.69
C PHE A 6 -19.36 14.56 3.77
N ASN A 7 -20.13 13.66 3.15
CA ASN A 7 -21.58 13.73 3.17
C ASN A 7 -22.19 13.14 4.43
N ASP A 8 -21.43 12.38 5.20
CA ASP A 8 -21.91 11.72 6.40
C ASP A 8 -21.57 12.50 7.67
N ASP A 9 -21.34 13.80 7.56
CA ASP A 9 -21.04 14.67 8.69
C ASP A 9 -19.84 14.22 9.53
N ILE A 10 -18.86 13.61 8.88
CA ILE A 10 -17.66 13.17 9.55
C ILE A 10 -16.82 14.40 9.89
N ASP A 11 -16.54 14.59 11.17
CA ASP A 11 -15.66 15.65 11.62
C ASP A 11 -14.23 15.31 11.17
N ILE A 12 -13.59 16.26 10.51
CA ILE A 12 -12.22 16.07 10.04
C ILE A 12 -11.27 15.77 11.22
N ALA A 13 -11.52 16.34 12.38
CA ALA A 13 -10.73 16.09 13.57
C ALA A 13 -10.83 14.65 14.04
N ASP A 14 -11.94 13.97 13.72
CA ASP A 14 -12.17 12.58 14.09
C ASP A 14 -11.92 11.61 12.93
N PHE A 15 -11.42 12.10 11.81
CA PHE A 15 -11.17 11.28 10.66
C PHE A 15 -10.12 10.20 10.96
N ARG A 16 -10.41 8.98 10.57
CA ARG A 16 -9.48 7.87 10.69
C ARG A 16 -9.83 6.79 9.66
N PHE A 17 -8.86 5.95 9.38
CA PHE A 17 -9.03 4.90 8.40
C PHE A 17 -9.61 3.64 9.06
N ASP A 18 -10.93 3.62 9.28
CA ASP A 18 -11.63 2.40 9.68
C ASP A 18 -11.94 1.55 8.44
N ASP A 19 -12.57 0.38 8.62
CA ASP A 19 -12.82 -0.55 7.51
C ASP A 19 -13.67 0.07 6.39
N SER A 20 -14.65 0.88 6.72
CA SER A 20 -15.50 1.52 5.71
C SER A 20 -14.74 2.60 4.95
N VAL A 21 -13.90 3.36 5.66
CA VAL A 21 -13.07 4.39 5.05
C VAL A 21 -12.03 3.80 4.11
N VAL A 22 -11.43 2.66 4.49
CA VAL A 22 -10.45 1.99 3.64
C VAL A 22 -11.04 1.61 2.29
N LYS A 23 -12.26 1.06 2.27
CA LYS A 23 -12.94 0.71 1.01
C LYS A 23 -13.23 1.93 0.15
N VAL A 24 -13.73 2.98 0.76
CA VAL A 24 -14.02 4.24 0.07
C VAL A 24 -12.74 4.89 -0.44
N PHE A 25 -11.67 4.81 0.35
CA PHE A 25 -10.38 5.39 0.00
C PHE A 25 -9.83 4.78 -1.29
N ASP A 26 -9.81 3.45 -1.41
CA ASP A 26 -9.34 2.79 -2.62
C ASP A 26 -10.12 3.23 -3.86
N ASP A 27 -11.44 3.25 -3.76
CA ASP A 27 -12.28 3.67 -4.86
C ASP A 27 -12.06 5.14 -5.22
N MET A 28 -11.97 5.99 -4.21
CA MET A 28 -11.75 7.42 -4.40
C MET A 28 -10.41 7.71 -5.08
N VAL A 29 -9.34 7.05 -4.65
CA VAL A 29 -8.02 7.26 -5.22
C VAL A 29 -8.00 6.85 -6.68
N LYS A 30 -8.57 5.72 -7.03
CA LYS A 30 -8.64 5.26 -8.41
C LYS A 30 -9.37 6.23 -9.32
N ARG A 31 -10.42 6.88 -8.80
CA ARG A 31 -11.23 7.82 -9.57
C ARG A 31 -10.64 9.22 -9.62
N SER A 32 -10.01 9.65 -8.52
CA SER A 32 -9.64 11.06 -8.33
C SER A 32 -8.22 11.38 -8.75
N VAL A 33 -7.37 10.37 -8.91
CA VAL A 33 -5.97 10.59 -9.28
C VAL A 33 -5.75 10.11 -10.71
N PRO A 34 -5.70 11.02 -11.69
CA PRO A 34 -5.45 10.63 -13.08
C PRO A 34 -4.11 9.92 -13.21
N GLY A 35 -4.10 8.82 -13.94
CA GLY A 35 -2.87 8.06 -14.17
C GLY A 35 -2.41 7.23 -12.99
N TYR A 36 -3.25 7.06 -11.97
CA TYR A 36 -2.88 6.31 -10.77
C TYR A 36 -2.42 4.88 -11.09
N GLU A 37 -3.21 4.17 -11.90
CA GLU A 37 -2.86 2.79 -12.26
C GLU A 37 -1.60 2.72 -13.13
N SER A 38 -1.43 3.68 -14.04
CA SER A 38 -0.21 3.77 -14.85
C SER A 38 1.01 4.04 -13.98
N MET A 39 0.87 4.88 -12.96
CA MET A 39 1.93 5.14 -12.00
C MET A 39 2.34 3.87 -11.25
N ILE A 40 1.37 3.10 -10.79
CA ILE A 40 1.63 1.86 -10.08
C ILE A 40 2.39 0.88 -10.97
N GLN A 41 1.97 0.73 -12.21
CA GLN A 41 2.66 -0.13 -13.16
C GLN A 41 4.10 0.33 -13.41
N MET A 42 4.30 1.64 -13.51
CA MET A 42 5.63 2.21 -13.71
C MET A 42 6.54 1.93 -12.52
N VAL A 43 6.03 2.06 -11.30
CA VAL A 43 6.80 1.74 -10.09
C VAL A 43 7.23 0.28 -10.11
N GLY A 44 6.34 -0.63 -10.50
CA GLY A 44 6.68 -2.05 -10.64
C GLY A 44 7.81 -2.30 -11.63
N LEU A 45 7.75 -1.64 -12.78
CA LEU A 45 8.80 -1.76 -13.81
C LEU A 45 10.13 -1.19 -13.34
N VAL A 46 10.12 -0.03 -12.70
CA VAL A 46 11.34 0.59 -12.17
C VAL A 46 11.98 -0.32 -11.12
N ALA A 47 11.18 -0.89 -10.24
CA ALA A 47 11.69 -1.82 -9.23
C ALA A 47 12.32 -3.06 -9.88
N ARG A 48 11.71 -3.58 -10.96
CA ARG A 48 12.28 -4.70 -11.69
C ARG A 48 13.62 -4.35 -12.33
N MET A 49 13.72 -3.17 -12.94
CA MET A 49 14.91 -2.74 -13.64
C MET A 49 16.08 -2.44 -12.72
N HIS A 50 15.80 -1.93 -11.52
CA HIS A 50 16.81 -1.46 -10.58
C HIS A 50 16.97 -2.34 -9.35
N GLY A 51 16.19 -3.39 -9.23
CA GLY A 51 16.27 -4.32 -8.11
C GLY A 51 17.53 -5.17 -8.17
N LYS A 52 17.78 -5.88 -7.07
CA LYS A 52 18.92 -6.80 -6.95
C LYS A 52 18.50 -8.02 -6.15
N ASP A 53 19.23 -9.12 -6.34
CA ASP A 53 19.02 -10.30 -5.51
C ASP A 53 19.41 -10.01 -4.05
N ASN A 54 18.80 -10.71 -3.13
CA ASN A 54 19.13 -10.67 -1.70
C ASN A 54 18.93 -9.27 -1.08
N THR A 55 17.88 -8.58 -1.48
CA THR A 55 17.57 -7.24 -0.97
C THR A 55 16.14 -7.16 -0.46
N ASN A 56 15.86 -6.08 0.24
CA ASN A 56 14.52 -5.77 0.74
C ASN A 56 13.92 -4.60 -0.04
N TYR A 57 12.60 -4.67 -0.27
CA TYR A 57 11.83 -3.57 -0.78
C TYR A 57 10.97 -3.03 0.35
N TYR A 58 11.07 -1.74 0.60
CA TYR A 58 10.28 -1.06 1.62
C TYR A 58 9.25 -0.14 0.96
N ASP A 59 8.00 -0.31 1.32
CA ASP A 59 6.92 0.56 0.87
C ASP A 59 6.45 1.39 2.05
N LEU A 60 6.89 2.64 2.11
CA LEU A 60 6.59 3.55 3.21
C LEU A 60 5.26 4.25 2.95
N GLY A 61 4.28 4.02 3.82
CA GLY A 61 2.92 4.47 3.58
C GLY A 61 2.22 3.56 2.60
N SER A 62 2.25 2.25 2.87
CA SER A 62 1.79 1.23 1.93
C SER A 62 0.28 1.22 1.68
N SER A 63 -0.49 1.82 2.57
CA SER A 63 -1.94 1.85 2.44
C SER A 63 -2.49 0.42 2.29
N THR A 64 -3.30 0.16 1.28
CA THR A 64 -3.89 -1.17 1.06
C THR A 64 -2.99 -2.12 0.28
N GLY A 65 -1.80 -1.67 -0.11
CA GLY A 65 -0.76 -2.53 -0.66
C GLY A 65 -0.64 -2.58 -2.17
N ALA A 66 -1.28 -1.67 -2.90
CA ALA A 66 -1.27 -1.71 -4.38
C ALA A 66 0.15 -1.60 -4.96
N ILE A 67 0.98 -0.73 -4.40
CA ILE A 67 2.35 -0.54 -4.88
C ILE A 67 3.21 -1.74 -4.51
N THR A 68 3.10 -2.23 -3.28
CA THR A 68 3.83 -3.44 -2.85
C THR A 68 3.51 -4.61 -3.77
N LEU A 69 2.24 -4.78 -4.11
CA LEU A 69 1.83 -5.85 -5.02
C LEU A 69 2.44 -5.69 -6.41
N ALA A 70 2.43 -4.48 -6.95
CA ALA A 70 3.00 -4.22 -8.27
C ALA A 70 4.50 -4.54 -8.30
N ILE A 71 5.22 -4.16 -7.25
CA ILE A 71 6.65 -4.46 -7.12
C ILE A 71 6.87 -5.97 -7.08
N ALA A 72 6.09 -6.67 -6.25
CA ALA A 72 6.25 -8.12 -6.11
C ALA A 72 5.92 -8.89 -7.39
N LEU A 73 4.85 -8.49 -8.09
CA LEU A 73 4.45 -9.16 -9.33
C LEU A 73 5.45 -8.94 -10.46
N ASN A 74 6.15 -7.83 -10.46
CA ASN A 74 7.17 -7.53 -11.47
C ASN A 74 8.57 -8.01 -11.09
N ASN A 75 8.75 -8.50 -9.87
CA ASN A 75 10.07 -8.90 -9.39
C ASN A 75 10.58 -10.13 -10.13
N ASN A 76 11.79 -10.04 -10.64
CA ASN A 76 12.49 -11.16 -11.27
C ASN A 76 13.84 -11.44 -10.59
N HIS A 77 14.04 -10.90 -9.40
CA HIS A 77 15.23 -11.13 -8.60
C HIS A 77 14.96 -12.19 -7.55
N LYS A 78 16.01 -12.74 -6.95
CA LYS A 78 15.92 -13.84 -6.01
C LYS A 78 16.12 -13.37 -4.59
N ASN A 79 15.44 -14.04 -3.67
CA ASN A 79 15.66 -13.87 -2.25
C ASN A 79 15.39 -12.45 -1.77
N ASN A 80 14.27 -11.89 -2.19
CA ASN A 80 13.83 -10.56 -1.80
C ASN A 80 12.72 -10.64 -0.76
N GLN A 81 12.67 -9.67 0.13
CA GLN A 81 11.54 -9.46 1.04
C GLN A 81 10.81 -8.18 0.66
N PHE A 82 9.51 -8.19 0.86
CA PHE A 82 8.63 -7.06 0.59
C PHE A 82 8.04 -6.60 1.91
N ILE A 83 8.37 -5.40 2.32
CA ILE A 83 8.02 -4.87 3.64
C ILE A 83 7.13 -3.66 3.45
N ALA A 84 5.86 -3.82 3.79
CA ALA A 84 4.85 -2.78 3.67
C ALA A 84 4.60 -2.15 5.04
N ILE A 85 4.69 -0.84 5.12
CA ILE A 85 4.62 -0.10 6.38
C ILE A 85 3.57 0.98 6.27
N ASP A 86 2.67 1.02 7.25
CA ASP A 86 1.68 2.08 7.36
C ASP A 86 1.39 2.33 8.83
N ASN A 87 1.01 3.55 9.18
CA ASN A 87 0.68 3.88 10.58
C ASN A 87 -0.78 3.62 10.94
N SER A 88 -1.61 3.28 9.98
CA SER A 88 -3.02 2.99 10.22
C SER A 88 -3.24 1.50 10.41
N PRO A 89 -3.74 1.05 11.58
CA PRO A 89 -4.05 -0.36 11.79
C PRO A 89 -5.04 -0.92 10.76
N GLU A 90 -6.01 -0.12 10.35
CA GLU A 90 -7.02 -0.54 9.38
C GLU A 90 -6.41 -0.74 7.99
N MET A 91 -5.50 0.13 7.59
CA MET A 91 -4.75 -0.02 6.33
C MET A 91 -3.85 -1.25 6.37
N VAL A 92 -3.16 -1.46 7.47
CA VAL A 92 -2.31 -2.64 7.65
C VAL A 92 -3.12 -3.93 7.55
N ASN A 93 -4.29 -3.97 8.18
CA ASN A 93 -5.17 -5.13 8.09
C ASN A 93 -5.64 -5.37 6.65
N ALA A 94 -6.03 -4.32 5.95
CA ALA A 94 -6.45 -4.44 4.55
C ALA A 94 -5.29 -4.90 3.66
N CYS A 95 -4.11 -4.34 3.87
CA CYS A 95 -2.91 -4.73 3.14
C CYS A 95 -2.59 -6.21 3.36
N GLN A 96 -2.62 -6.67 4.59
CA GLN A 96 -2.37 -8.06 4.95
C GLN A 96 -3.37 -8.99 4.25
N LYS A 97 -4.66 -8.65 4.30
CA LYS A 97 -5.70 -9.43 3.63
C LYS A 97 -5.51 -9.49 2.12
N ASN A 98 -5.19 -8.34 1.53
CA ASN A 98 -5.07 -8.25 0.08
C ASN A 98 -3.86 -9.01 -0.46
N LEU A 99 -2.75 -9.04 0.29
CA LEU A 99 -1.48 -9.48 -0.24
C LEU A 99 -1.00 -10.82 0.28
N SER A 100 -1.48 -11.30 1.43
CA SER A 100 -0.91 -12.48 2.08
C SER A 100 -0.95 -13.75 1.22
N SER A 101 -1.98 -13.90 0.39
CA SER A 101 -2.09 -15.04 -0.52
C SER A 101 -1.33 -14.87 -1.82
N LYS A 102 -0.83 -13.67 -2.10
CA LYS A 102 -0.20 -13.33 -3.38
C LYS A 102 1.30 -13.15 -3.31
N ILE A 103 1.83 -12.85 -2.12
CA ILE A 103 3.25 -12.57 -1.91
C ILE A 103 3.77 -13.47 -0.80
N LYS A 104 4.78 -14.27 -1.10
CA LYS A 104 5.33 -15.21 -0.11
C LYS A 104 6.18 -14.53 0.95
N ASN A 105 7.04 -13.63 0.55
CA ASN A 105 8.01 -12.99 1.45
C ASN A 105 7.53 -11.60 1.84
N LEU A 106 6.31 -11.55 2.35
CA LEU A 106 5.65 -10.31 2.74
C LEU A 106 5.74 -10.12 4.25
N LYS A 107 6.05 -8.88 4.65
CA LYS A 107 5.96 -8.44 6.03
C LYS A 107 5.18 -7.14 6.04
N VAL A 108 4.12 -7.06 6.82
CA VAL A 108 3.30 -5.86 6.95
C VAL A 108 3.45 -5.34 8.37
N ILE A 109 3.84 -4.08 8.50
CA ILE A 109 4.17 -3.48 9.79
C ILE A 109 3.30 -2.25 10.00
N CYS A 110 2.67 -2.17 11.18
CA CYS A 110 1.95 -0.98 11.61
C CYS A 110 2.90 -0.14 12.45
N SER A 111 3.40 0.95 11.87
CA SER A 111 4.33 1.83 12.56
C SER A 111 4.41 3.17 11.87
N ASP A 112 4.84 4.20 12.63
CA ASP A 112 5.27 5.46 12.05
C ASP A 112 6.61 5.24 11.35
N VAL A 113 6.80 5.84 10.18
CA VAL A 113 8.05 5.70 9.43
C VAL A 113 9.26 6.23 10.20
N ASN A 114 9.05 7.14 11.11
CA ASN A 114 10.14 7.67 11.95
C ASN A 114 10.65 6.66 12.97
N ASP A 115 9.88 5.62 13.26
CA ASP A 115 10.23 4.61 14.26
C ASP A 115 10.78 3.32 13.64
N ILE A 116 10.98 3.31 12.35
CA ILE A 116 11.45 2.12 11.63
C ILE A 116 12.96 2.22 11.38
N GLU A 117 13.66 1.15 11.68
CA GLU A 117 15.05 0.99 11.28
C GLU A 117 15.12 0.22 9.97
N ILE A 118 15.77 0.81 9.02
CA ILE A 118 15.96 0.21 7.70
C ILE A 118 17.39 -0.24 7.53
#